data_5915fee5ca3b50a5fcc40d3757bf417a
#
_entry.id   5915fee5ca3b50a5fcc40d3757bf417a
#
_cell.length_a   1.000
_cell.length_b   1.000
_cell.length_c   1.000
_cell.angle_alpha   90.00
_cell.angle_beta   90.00
_cell.angle_gamma   90.00
#
_symmetry.space_group_name_H-M   'P 1'
#
loop_
_entity.id
_entity.type
_entity.pdbx_description
1 polymer ?
#
loop_
_entity_poly.entity_id
_entity_poly.type
_entity_poly.pdbx_seq_one_letter_code
_entity_poly.pdbx_strand_id
1 'polypeptide(L)'
;MMKRFDDLTLATTVHDNAGMSVAMLRSFEANVGAPAGIIVVDDASEMPPQFPSFSAPVFTLRNDSALGFCKASDQALRAVTTKYALLVDADVLFEPGDFEGGYNEFKRNNWAWVNFRQTSFEGVPQNSYEHPLMPPWVFAAGNQLFALWQKFQRPPKALPGERIAAVDAAHSSCALLHLEAFHAAGGFDHSFWQCQSDVDLSLRLRERGFRVGVDLGYTVKHHGAGGKTGEFARVHDLYRARVRLYERAWPRSRSYLRPLLFVRHALEVAWFGLLAPFKKDPRLRNRLELLKGARKGYQ
;
A
#
# COMPACT_ATOMS: atom_id res chain seq x y z
N MET A 1 -26.27 -17.28 -11.18
CA MET A 1 -25.15 -18.21 -10.87
C MET A 1 -23.98 -17.35 -10.42
N MET A 2 -23.34 -17.67 -9.29
CA MET A 2 -22.18 -16.89 -8.80
C MET A 2 -21.01 -17.06 -9.76
N LYS A 3 -20.36 -15.96 -10.09
CA LYS A 3 -19.17 -15.94 -10.95
C LYS A 3 -17.99 -16.57 -10.24
N ARG A 4 -17.13 -17.30 -10.95
CA ARG A 4 -15.90 -17.93 -10.42
C ARG A 4 -14.69 -17.46 -11.19
N PHE A 5 -13.58 -17.26 -10.47
CA PHE A 5 -12.27 -16.89 -10.98
C PHE A 5 -11.26 -17.99 -10.62
N ASP A 6 -11.23 -19.06 -11.44
CA ASP A 6 -10.46 -20.27 -11.13
C ASP A 6 -8.93 -20.07 -11.22
N ASP A 7 -8.47 -18.97 -11.79
CA ASP A 7 -7.06 -18.58 -11.92
C ASP A 7 -6.63 -17.44 -10.98
N LEU A 8 -7.52 -17.05 -10.01
CA LEU A 8 -7.31 -15.95 -9.06
C LEU A 8 -7.44 -16.45 -7.62
N THR A 9 -6.44 -16.19 -6.78
CA THR A 9 -6.51 -16.35 -5.31
C THR A 9 -6.56 -14.99 -4.63
N LEU A 10 -7.48 -14.83 -3.67
CA LEU A 10 -7.50 -13.66 -2.80
C LEU A 10 -6.53 -13.88 -1.65
N ALA A 11 -5.64 -12.91 -1.39
CA ALA A 11 -4.67 -12.92 -0.31
C ALA A 11 -4.89 -11.71 0.61
N THR A 12 -4.90 -11.92 1.92
CA THR A 12 -5.07 -10.86 2.92
C THR A 12 -4.30 -11.14 4.19
N THR A 13 -4.05 -10.11 4.98
CA THR A 13 -3.42 -10.22 6.29
C THR A 13 -4.34 -9.69 7.38
N VAL A 14 -4.28 -10.30 8.55
CA VAL A 14 -5.11 -9.96 9.72
C VAL A 14 -4.21 -9.74 10.93
N HIS A 15 -4.47 -8.66 11.68
CA HIS A 15 -3.90 -8.44 13.00
C HIS A 15 -4.95 -7.75 13.86
N ASP A 16 -5.68 -8.52 14.69
CA ASP A 16 -6.80 -8.07 15.53
C ASP A 16 -7.95 -7.37 14.80
N ASN A 17 -8.14 -7.63 13.53
CA ASN A 17 -9.16 -7.01 12.68
C ASN A 17 -9.97 -8.03 11.85
N ALA A 18 -10.12 -9.25 12.36
CA ALA A 18 -10.81 -10.36 11.68
C ALA A 18 -12.24 -10.00 11.23
N GLY A 19 -12.97 -9.20 12.02
CA GLY A 19 -14.31 -8.74 11.63
C GLY A 19 -14.32 -7.91 10.34
N MET A 20 -13.31 -7.04 10.14
CA MET A 20 -13.14 -6.29 8.90
C MET A 20 -12.83 -7.22 7.72
N SER A 21 -11.93 -8.20 7.93
CA SER A 21 -11.61 -9.19 6.89
C SER A 21 -12.81 -10.01 6.48
N VAL A 22 -13.67 -10.42 7.42
CA VAL A 22 -14.93 -11.12 7.12
C VAL A 22 -15.85 -10.21 6.29
N ALA A 23 -15.99 -8.94 6.63
CA ALA A 23 -16.80 -7.98 5.87
C ALA A 23 -16.23 -7.77 4.46
N MET A 24 -14.92 -7.64 4.31
CA MET A 24 -14.24 -7.55 3.03
C MET A 24 -14.52 -8.77 2.16
N LEU A 25 -14.31 -10.00 2.68
CA LEU A 25 -14.56 -11.24 1.96
C LEU A 25 -16.03 -11.40 1.56
N ARG A 26 -16.96 -11.05 2.43
CA ARG A 26 -18.41 -11.05 2.12
C ARG A 26 -18.75 -10.07 1.01
N SER A 27 -18.17 -8.87 1.03
CA SER A 27 -18.39 -7.87 -0.02
C SER A 27 -17.83 -8.33 -1.37
N PHE A 28 -16.67 -9.01 -1.38
CA PHE A 28 -16.11 -9.61 -2.60
C PHE A 28 -17.04 -10.69 -3.15
N GLU A 29 -17.46 -11.64 -2.31
CA GLU A 29 -18.36 -12.72 -2.71
C GLU A 29 -19.70 -12.21 -3.27
N ALA A 30 -20.28 -11.19 -2.62
CA ALA A 30 -21.57 -10.62 -3.01
C ALA A 30 -21.51 -9.79 -4.29
N ASN A 31 -20.45 -9.03 -4.54
CA ASN A 31 -20.39 -8.02 -5.58
C ASN A 31 -19.45 -8.38 -6.74
N VAL A 32 -18.54 -9.33 -6.54
CA VAL A 32 -17.54 -9.76 -7.54
C VAL A 32 -17.71 -11.23 -7.91
N GLY A 33 -17.70 -12.13 -6.92
CA GLY A 33 -17.82 -13.58 -7.12
C GLY A 33 -16.88 -14.38 -6.22
N ALA A 34 -16.59 -15.63 -6.60
CA ALA A 34 -15.73 -16.52 -5.84
C ALA A 34 -14.35 -16.65 -6.49
N PRO A 35 -13.24 -16.45 -5.76
CA PRO A 35 -11.90 -16.77 -6.22
C PRO A 35 -11.68 -18.30 -6.19
N ALA A 36 -10.55 -18.78 -6.71
CA ALA A 36 -10.13 -20.18 -6.59
C ALA A 36 -9.86 -20.59 -5.14
N GLY A 37 -9.35 -19.68 -4.34
CA GLY A 37 -9.06 -19.85 -2.91
C GLY A 37 -8.84 -18.52 -2.22
N ILE A 38 -8.83 -18.55 -0.90
CA ILE A 38 -8.58 -17.41 -0.03
C ILE A 38 -7.42 -17.78 0.89
N ILE A 39 -6.33 -16.99 0.86
CA ILE A 39 -5.20 -17.13 1.77
C ILE A 39 -5.28 -15.99 2.79
N VAL A 40 -5.29 -16.33 4.07
CA VAL A 40 -5.26 -15.37 5.18
C VAL A 40 -4.02 -15.61 5.99
N VAL A 41 -3.20 -14.58 6.18
CA VAL A 41 -2.11 -14.62 7.15
C VAL A 41 -2.55 -13.86 8.41
N ASP A 42 -2.68 -14.59 9.51
CA ASP A 42 -2.89 -14.01 10.83
C ASP A 42 -1.52 -13.64 11.43
N ASP A 43 -1.23 -12.35 11.45
CA ASP A 43 0.04 -11.80 11.92
C ASP A 43 0.03 -11.62 13.45
N ALA A 44 -0.16 -12.73 14.18
CA ALA A 44 -0.19 -12.81 15.64
C ALA A 44 -1.30 -11.97 16.29
N SER A 45 -2.55 -12.11 15.84
CA SER A 45 -3.70 -11.54 16.56
C SER A 45 -3.78 -12.09 18.00
N GLU A 46 -4.29 -11.30 18.94
CA GLU A 46 -4.51 -11.76 20.34
C GLU A 46 -5.39 -13.00 20.36
N MET A 47 -6.44 -13.03 19.53
CA MET A 47 -7.29 -14.20 19.34
C MET A 47 -7.21 -14.67 17.88
N PRO A 48 -7.01 -15.98 17.63
CA PRO A 48 -7.03 -16.53 16.28
C PRO A 48 -8.34 -16.16 15.57
N PRO A 49 -8.26 -15.62 14.32
CA PRO A 49 -9.44 -15.28 13.58
C PRO A 49 -10.23 -16.54 13.20
N GLN A 50 -11.57 -16.45 13.31
CA GLN A 50 -12.46 -17.48 12.80
C GLN A 50 -13.21 -16.94 11.60
N PHE A 51 -13.17 -17.69 10.51
CA PHE A 51 -13.86 -17.32 9.28
C PHE A 51 -15.12 -18.20 9.08
N PRO A 52 -16.27 -17.61 8.73
CA PRO A 52 -17.44 -18.39 8.32
C PRO A 52 -17.15 -19.07 6.99
N SER A 53 -18.05 -19.97 6.57
CA SER A 53 -17.98 -20.60 5.26
C SER A 53 -18.14 -19.55 4.15
N PHE A 54 -17.30 -19.67 3.13
CA PHE A 54 -17.34 -18.92 1.88
C PHE A 54 -17.47 -19.90 0.70
N SER A 55 -17.81 -19.41 -0.49
CA SER A 55 -17.90 -20.22 -1.71
C SER A 55 -16.53 -20.71 -2.21
N ALA A 56 -15.45 -20.09 -1.74
CA ALA A 56 -14.07 -20.52 -1.95
C ALA A 56 -13.44 -21.04 -0.65
N PRO A 57 -12.52 -22.02 -0.70
CA PRO A 57 -11.82 -22.51 0.48
C PRO A 57 -10.95 -21.42 1.09
N VAL A 58 -10.96 -21.33 2.44
CA VAL A 58 -10.13 -20.39 3.21
C VAL A 58 -9.00 -21.18 3.87
N PHE A 59 -7.77 -20.74 3.62
CA PHE A 59 -6.56 -21.27 4.23
C PHE A 59 -5.92 -20.18 5.11
N THR A 60 -5.76 -20.47 6.40
CA THR A 60 -5.18 -19.54 7.36
C THR A 60 -3.76 -20.00 7.75
N LEU A 61 -2.80 -19.10 7.62
CA LEU A 61 -1.46 -19.22 8.17
C LEU A 61 -1.37 -18.29 9.38
N ARG A 62 -0.76 -18.75 10.49
CA ARG A 62 -0.63 -17.94 11.70
C ARG A 62 0.85 -17.78 12.08
N ASN A 63 1.23 -16.54 12.35
CA ASN A 63 2.54 -16.17 12.86
C ASN A 63 2.55 -16.21 14.41
N ASP A 64 3.67 -16.64 15.01
CA ASP A 64 3.86 -16.66 16.47
C ASP A 64 4.09 -15.24 17.03
N SER A 65 4.57 -14.33 16.21
CA SER A 65 4.78 -12.91 16.53
C SER A 65 4.48 -12.03 15.33
N ALA A 66 4.09 -10.77 15.57
CA ALA A 66 3.79 -9.83 14.50
C ALA A 66 5.04 -9.53 13.66
N LEU A 67 4.98 -9.88 12.38
CA LEU A 67 6.03 -9.66 11.39
C LEU A 67 5.89 -8.32 10.66
N GLY A 68 4.72 -7.70 10.75
CA GLY A 68 4.34 -6.48 10.04
C GLY A 68 3.80 -6.75 8.63
N PHE A 69 3.06 -5.77 8.11
CA PHE A 69 2.30 -5.89 6.85
C PHE A 69 3.15 -6.43 5.69
N CYS A 70 4.36 -5.90 5.51
CA CYS A 70 5.21 -6.28 4.38
C CYS A 70 5.55 -7.77 4.36
N LYS A 71 6.01 -8.32 5.48
CA LYS A 71 6.38 -9.75 5.59
C LYS A 71 5.16 -10.65 5.56
N ALA A 72 4.09 -10.28 6.26
CA ALA A 72 2.86 -11.07 6.29
C ALA A 72 2.21 -11.13 4.90
N SER A 73 2.19 -10.02 4.15
CA SER A 73 1.69 -10.00 2.76
C SER A 73 2.57 -10.79 1.79
N ASP A 74 3.91 -10.72 1.95
CA ASP A 74 4.83 -11.55 1.16
C ASP A 74 4.59 -13.05 1.43
N GLN A 75 4.38 -13.43 2.70
CA GLN A 75 4.03 -14.80 3.09
C GLN A 75 2.70 -15.25 2.47
N ALA A 76 1.67 -14.38 2.50
CA ALA A 76 0.39 -14.68 1.89
C ALA A 76 0.52 -14.93 0.37
N LEU A 77 1.24 -14.04 -0.33
CA LEU A 77 1.44 -14.13 -1.77
C LEU A 77 2.29 -15.34 -2.18
N ARG A 78 3.28 -15.74 -1.36
CA ARG A 78 4.08 -16.96 -1.62
C ARG A 78 3.31 -18.25 -1.40
N ALA A 79 2.21 -18.21 -0.63
CA ALA A 79 1.33 -19.36 -0.45
C ALA A 79 0.31 -19.51 -1.60
N VAL A 80 0.17 -18.50 -2.48
CA VAL A 80 -0.72 -18.57 -3.63
C VAL A 80 -0.16 -19.52 -4.69
N THR A 81 -1.02 -20.43 -5.19
CA THR A 81 -0.67 -21.41 -6.23
C THR A 81 -1.29 -21.12 -7.60
N THR A 82 -2.25 -20.19 -7.66
CA THR A 82 -2.84 -19.73 -8.92
C THR A 82 -1.90 -18.77 -9.67
N LYS A 83 -2.18 -18.54 -10.94
CA LYS A 83 -1.38 -17.62 -11.77
C LYS A 83 -1.44 -16.16 -11.29
N TYR A 84 -2.60 -15.76 -10.76
CA TYR A 84 -2.88 -14.41 -10.33
C TYR A 84 -3.30 -14.37 -8.86
N ALA A 85 -2.98 -13.28 -8.19
CA ALA A 85 -3.45 -12.97 -6.85
C ALA A 85 -4.17 -11.63 -6.82
N LEU A 86 -5.10 -11.49 -5.88
CA LEU A 86 -5.67 -10.22 -5.45
C LEU A 86 -5.26 -10.00 -4.00
N LEU A 87 -4.26 -9.15 -3.77
CA LEU A 87 -3.88 -8.72 -2.42
C LEU A 87 -4.86 -7.65 -1.96
N VAL A 88 -5.45 -7.83 -0.79
CA VAL A 88 -6.49 -6.92 -0.28
C VAL A 88 -6.26 -6.64 1.20
N ASP A 89 -6.29 -5.37 1.59
CA ASP A 89 -6.32 -4.97 2.99
C ASP A 89 -7.66 -5.35 3.63
N ALA A 90 -7.63 -5.71 4.90
CA ALA A 90 -8.80 -6.17 5.64
C ALA A 90 -9.94 -5.13 5.72
N ASP A 91 -9.62 -3.85 5.56
CA ASP A 91 -10.54 -2.70 5.65
C ASP A 91 -11.01 -2.17 4.29
N VAL A 92 -10.92 -2.98 3.24
CA VAL A 92 -11.49 -2.71 1.92
C VAL A 92 -12.90 -3.31 1.82
N LEU A 93 -13.80 -2.62 1.12
CA LEU A 93 -15.10 -3.15 0.71
C LEU A 93 -15.26 -3.06 -0.80
N PHE A 94 -15.69 -4.16 -1.41
CA PHE A 94 -16.01 -4.23 -2.83
C PHE A 94 -17.44 -3.73 -3.07
N GLU A 95 -17.60 -2.85 -4.05
CA GLU A 95 -18.89 -2.31 -4.47
C GLU A 95 -19.36 -3.02 -5.75
N PRO A 96 -20.66 -2.99 -6.08
CA PRO A 96 -21.14 -3.42 -7.38
C PRO A 96 -20.45 -2.68 -8.51
N GLY A 97 -20.02 -3.40 -9.56
CA GLY A 97 -19.34 -2.79 -10.71
C GLY A 97 -18.64 -3.81 -11.58
N ASP A 98 -17.84 -3.34 -12.54
CA ASP A 98 -17.19 -4.17 -13.53
C ASP A 98 -15.75 -4.54 -13.13
N PHE A 99 -15.61 -5.28 -12.03
CA PHE A 99 -14.33 -5.88 -11.63
C PHE A 99 -13.77 -6.80 -12.72
N GLU A 100 -14.64 -7.61 -13.33
CA GLU A 100 -14.23 -8.59 -14.33
C GLU A 100 -13.62 -7.96 -15.58
N GLY A 101 -14.19 -6.87 -16.07
CA GLY A 101 -13.61 -6.13 -17.20
C GLY A 101 -12.18 -5.68 -16.91
N GLY A 102 -11.92 -5.18 -15.69
CA GLY A 102 -10.57 -4.85 -15.22
C GLY A 102 -9.66 -6.07 -15.13
N TYR A 103 -10.14 -7.15 -14.54
CA TYR A 103 -9.39 -8.39 -14.42
C TYR A 103 -9.04 -9.01 -15.80
N ASN A 104 -9.96 -8.97 -16.75
CA ASN A 104 -9.72 -9.45 -18.10
C ASN A 104 -8.73 -8.58 -18.87
N GLU A 105 -8.78 -7.24 -18.69
CA GLU A 105 -7.79 -6.34 -19.26
C GLU A 105 -6.40 -6.53 -18.61
N PHE A 106 -6.36 -6.69 -17.30
CA PHE A 106 -5.14 -7.03 -16.56
C PHE A 106 -4.44 -8.26 -17.18
N LYS A 107 -5.18 -9.33 -17.42
CA LYS A 107 -4.65 -10.56 -18.04
C LYS A 107 -4.23 -10.37 -19.48
N ARG A 108 -5.10 -9.79 -20.31
CA ARG A 108 -4.89 -9.62 -21.75
C ARG A 108 -3.67 -8.75 -22.06
N ASN A 109 -3.45 -7.69 -21.30
CA ASN A 109 -2.38 -6.72 -21.54
C ASN A 109 -1.13 -6.99 -20.69
N ASN A 110 -1.07 -8.16 -20.03
CA ASN A 110 0.06 -8.66 -19.25
C ASN A 110 0.58 -7.65 -18.20
N TRP A 111 -0.36 -7.05 -17.45
CA TRP A 111 0.00 -6.21 -16.31
C TRP A 111 0.58 -7.06 -15.18
N ALA A 112 1.55 -6.52 -14.45
CA ALA A 112 2.17 -7.23 -13.32
C ALA A 112 1.56 -6.85 -11.97
N TRP A 113 1.18 -5.57 -11.82
CA TRP A 113 0.64 -5.03 -10.57
C TRP A 113 -0.34 -3.91 -10.89
N VAL A 114 -1.61 -4.05 -10.49
CA VAL A 114 -2.67 -3.07 -10.77
C VAL A 114 -3.54 -2.89 -9.54
N ASN A 115 -3.60 -1.65 -9.00
CA ASN A 115 -4.58 -1.29 -7.98
C ASN A 115 -5.86 -0.75 -8.66
N PHE A 116 -6.93 -0.60 -7.88
CA PHE A 116 -8.19 0.02 -8.29
C PHE A 116 -8.29 1.45 -7.76
N ARG A 117 -9.19 2.24 -8.34
CA ARG A 117 -9.57 3.52 -7.71
C ARG A 117 -10.15 3.25 -6.34
N GLN A 118 -9.94 4.20 -5.43
CA GLN A 118 -10.38 4.08 -4.05
C GLN A 118 -11.14 5.32 -3.60
N THR A 119 -12.14 5.09 -2.74
CA THR A 119 -12.82 6.15 -2.00
C THR A 119 -12.87 5.77 -0.52
N SER A 120 -12.99 6.76 0.36
CA SER A 120 -13.40 6.49 1.75
C SER A 120 -14.83 5.94 1.79
N PHE A 121 -15.28 5.51 2.96
CA PHE A 121 -16.66 5.06 3.13
C PHE A 121 -17.69 6.17 2.90
N GLU A 122 -17.27 7.44 3.08
CA GLU A 122 -18.07 8.63 2.79
C GLU A 122 -18.00 9.04 1.30
N GLY A 123 -17.29 8.28 0.45
CA GLY A 123 -17.16 8.55 -0.97
C GLY A 123 -16.08 9.57 -1.36
N VAL A 124 -15.21 9.97 -0.42
CA VAL A 124 -14.09 10.87 -0.72
C VAL A 124 -12.99 10.12 -1.46
N PRO A 125 -12.51 10.60 -2.64
CA PRO A 125 -11.42 9.96 -3.37
C PRO A 125 -10.16 9.82 -2.52
N GLN A 126 -9.53 8.65 -2.60
CA GLN A 126 -8.27 8.33 -1.94
C GLN A 126 -7.21 7.97 -2.97
N ASN A 127 -5.94 8.21 -2.63
CA ASN A 127 -4.83 7.82 -3.48
C ASN A 127 -4.62 6.30 -3.41
N SER A 128 -4.61 5.66 -4.59
CA SER A 128 -4.29 4.24 -4.77
C SER A 128 -3.01 4.02 -5.59
N TYR A 129 -2.29 5.09 -5.92
CA TYR A 129 -1.07 5.09 -6.73
C TYR A 129 -0.21 6.33 -6.46
N GLU A 130 1.06 6.30 -6.88
CA GLU A 130 1.92 7.47 -7.03
C GLU A 130 2.27 7.67 -8.52
N HIS A 131 1.92 8.86 -9.09
CA HIS A 131 2.24 9.24 -10.46
C HIS A 131 2.14 10.76 -10.69
N PRO A 132 3.23 11.43 -11.09
CA PRO A 132 4.60 10.90 -11.05
C PRO A 132 5.06 10.67 -9.62
N LEU A 133 6.08 9.82 -9.45
CA LEU A 133 6.65 9.56 -8.14
C LEU A 133 7.30 10.84 -7.59
N MET A 134 6.99 11.16 -6.33
CA MET A 134 7.48 12.38 -5.69
C MET A 134 9.01 12.41 -5.62
N PRO A 135 9.68 13.48 -6.12
CA PRO A 135 11.13 13.58 -6.03
C PRO A 135 11.64 13.68 -4.58
N PRO A 136 12.83 13.13 -4.26
CA PRO A 136 13.39 13.18 -2.91
C PRO A 136 13.51 14.58 -2.32
N TRP A 137 13.86 15.59 -3.14
CA TRP A 137 14.00 16.98 -2.69
C TRP A 137 12.64 17.62 -2.30
N VAL A 138 11.53 17.25 -2.99
CA VAL A 138 10.18 17.70 -2.61
C VAL A 138 9.80 17.13 -1.24
N PHE A 139 10.09 15.85 -1.01
CA PHE A 139 9.88 15.23 0.29
C PHE A 139 10.70 15.91 1.40
N ALA A 140 11.98 16.19 1.14
CA ALA A 140 12.85 16.86 2.10
C ALA A 140 12.40 18.29 2.41
N ALA A 141 11.89 19.02 1.41
CA ALA A 141 11.46 20.41 1.56
C ALA A 141 10.13 20.58 2.33
N GLY A 142 9.29 19.54 2.39
CA GLY A 142 8.14 19.49 3.27
C GLY A 142 6.77 19.76 2.64
N ASN A 143 5.76 19.81 3.51
CA ASN A 143 4.35 19.75 3.09
C ASN A 143 3.91 20.91 2.17
N GLN A 144 4.48 22.10 2.30
CA GLN A 144 4.12 23.24 1.44
C GLN A 144 4.57 23.03 -0.01
N LEU A 145 5.82 22.61 -0.21
CA LEU A 145 6.32 22.26 -1.53
C LEU A 145 5.66 20.99 -2.08
N PHE A 146 5.32 20.04 -1.23
CA PHE A 146 4.52 18.89 -1.62
C PHE A 146 3.14 19.30 -2.15
N ALA A 147 2.42 20.17 -1.42
CA ALA A 147 1.12 20.67 -1.86
C ALA A 147 1.21 21.46 -3.18
N LEU A 148 2.27 22.25 -3.34
CA LEU A 148 2.52 22.95 -4.59
C LEU A 148 2.82 21.98 -5.73
N TRP A 149 3.70 21.00 -5.50
CA TRP A 149 4.03 19.97 -6.46
C TRP A 149 2.80 19.18 -6.91
N GLN A 150 1.92 18.79 -5.96
CA GLN A 150 0.67 18.10 -6.28
C GLN A 150 -0.25 18.88 -7.23
N LYS A 151 -0.32 20.23 -7.11
CA LYS A 151 -1.15 21.06 -8.00
C LYS A 151 -0.76 20.99 -9.48
N PHE A 152 0.48 20.64 -9.76
CA PHE A 152 0.98 20.51 -11.14
C PHE A 152 0.93 19.06 -11.66
N GLN A 153 0.51 18.11 -10.83
CA GLN A 153 0.39 16.74 -11.29
C GLN A 153 -0.87 16.53 -12.10
N ARG A 154 -0.73 15.74 -13.15
CA ARG A 154 -1.86 15.30 -13.96
C ARG A 154 -2.24 13.87 -13.56
N PRO A 155 -3.53 13.55 -13.44
CA PRO A 155 -3.95 12.19 -13.20
C PRO A 155 -3.48 11.29 -14.36
N PRO A 156 -3.16 10.02 -14.08
CA PRO A 156 -2.81 9.07 -15.13
C PRO A 156 -3.99 8.87 -16.07
N LYS A 157 -3.68 8.63 -17.33
CA LYS A 157 -4.68 8.36 -18.37
C LYS A 157 -4.43 7.01 -18.99
N ALA A 158 -5.48 6.23 -19.16
CA ALA A 158 -5.43 5.00 -19.93
C ALA A 158 -5.26 5.33 -21.43
N LEU A 159 -4.66 4.41 -22.17
CA LEU A 159 -4.59 4.51 -23.62
C LEU A 159 -5.99 4.35 -24.26
N PRO A 160 -6.20 4.83 -25.50
CA PRO A 160 -7.47 4.62 -26.17
C PRO A 160 -7.86 3.14 -26.21
N GLY A 161 -9.05 2.81 -25.72
CA GLY A 161 -9.55 1.43 -25.63
C GLY A 161 -9.04 0.62 -24.42
N GLU A 162 -8.18 1.19 -23.57
CA GLU A 162 -7.77 0.62 -22.28
C GLU A 162 -8.48 1.36 -21.14
N ARG A 163 -8.67 0.67 -20.01
CA ARG A 163 -9.18 1.26 -18.76
C ARG A 163 -8.11 1.32 -17.66
N ILE A 164 -7.03 0.54 -17.81
CA ILE A 164 -5.91 0.55 -16.89
C ILE A 164 -4.88 1.57 -17.36
N ALA A 165 -4.63 2.56 -16.51
CA ALA A 165 -3.63 3.59 -16.76
C ALA A 165 -2.28 3.20 -16.13
N ALA A 166 -1.18 3.39 -16.85
CA ALA A 166 0.16 3.18 -16.32
C ALA A 166 0.50 4.23 -15.25
N VAL A 167 1.12 3.79 -14.16
CA VAL A 167 1.58 4.64 -13.05
C VAL A 167 3.02 4.30 -12.65
N ASP A 168 3.66 5.18 -11.88
CA ASP A 168 5.01 4.90 -11.38
C ASP A 168 5.00 3.86 -10.28
N ALA A 169 4.02 3.93 -9.39
CA ALA A 169 3.78 2.92 -8.38
C ALA A 169 2.29 2.78 -8.08
N ALA A 170 1.81 1.57 -7.88
CA ALA A 170 0.47 1.27 -7.40
C ALA A 170 0.54 0.77 -5.96
N HIS A 171 -0.42 1.19 -5.11
CA HIS A 171 -0.47 0.79 -3.72
C HIS A 171 -0.98 -0.65 -3.58
N SER A 172 -0.75 -1.27 -2.42
CA SER A 172 -1.10 -2.68 -2.15
C SER A 172 -2.49 -2.90 -1.58
N SER A 173 -3.21 -1.84 -1.20
CA SER A 173 -4.47 -1.94 -0.46
C SER A 173 -5.55 -2.79 -1.13
N CYS A 174 -5.60 -2.81 -2.48
CA CYS A 174 -6.44 -3.71 -3.27
C CYS A 174 -5.82 -3.89 -4.66
N ALA A 175 -4.90 -4.83 -4.81
CA ALA A 175 -4.07 -4.93 -6.01
C ALA A 175 -4.10 -6.32 -6.65
N LEU A 176 -4.36 -6.37 -7.96
CA LEU A 176 -4.14 -7.55 -8.80
C LEU A 176 -2.66 -7.73 -9.08
N LEU A 177 -2.18 -8.97 -8.97
CA LEU A 177 -0.79 -9.35 -9.19
C LEU A 177 -0.67 -10.52 -10.16
N HIS A 178 0.36 -10.46 -11.00
CA HIS A 178 0.88 -11.60 -11.73
C HIS A 178 1.99 -12.26 -10.91
N LEU A 179 1.78 -13.49 -10.41
CA LEU A 179 2.69 -14.13 -9.45
C LEU A 179 4.10 -14.36 -10.00
N GLU A 180 4.22 -14.71 -11.29
CA GLU A 180 5.53 -14.87 -11.94
C GLU A 180 6.32 -13.55 -11.91
N ALA A 181 5.68 -12.41 -12.21
CA ALA A 181 6.32 -11.11 -12.16
C ALA A 181 6.71 -10.73 -10.71
N PHE A 182 5.83 -11.03 -9.73
CA PHE A 182 6.12 -10.84 -8.31
C PHE A 182 7.36 -11.62 -7.88
N HIS A 183 7.45 -12.90 -8.23
CA HIS A 183 8.61 -13.74 -7.91
C HIS A 183 9.88 -13.29 -8.65
N ALA A 184 9.76 -12.93 -9.93
CA ALA A 184 10.88 -12.38 -10.71
C ALA A 184 11.42 -11.07 -10.11
N ALA A 185 10.56 -10.25 -9.50
CA ALA A 185 10.98 -9.05 -8.76
C ALA A 185 11.56 -9.36 -7.37
N GLY A 186 11.50 -10.60 -6.90
CA GLY A 186 11.99 -11.05 -5.59
C GLY A 186 10.98 -10.90 -4.45
N GLY A 187 9.71 -10.59 -4.75
CA GLY A 187 8.67 -10.37 -3.74
C GLY A 187 8.81 -9.01 -3.03
N PHE A 188 8.19 -8.86 -1.89
CA PHE A 188 8.38 -7.68 -1.05
C PHE A 188 9.77 -7.65 -0.40
N ASP A 189 10.38 -6.47 -0.29
CA ASP A 189 11.61 -6.27 0.48
C ASP A 189 11.29 -6.18 1.96
N HIS A 190 11.68 -7.20 2.72
CA HIS A 190 11.43 -7.33 4.17
C HIS A 190 12.13 -6.27 5.03
N SER A 191 12.94 -5.41 4.45
CA SER A 191 13.51 -4.25 5.13
C SER A 191 12.50 -3.11 5.35
N PHE A 192 11.34 -3.15 4.67
CA PHE A 192 10.19 -2.30 4.94
C PHE A 192 9.28 -2.99 5.97
N TRP A 193 8.72 -2.20 6.89
CA TRP A 193 7.78 -2.72 7.87
C TRP A 193 6.33 -2.66 7.35
N GLN A 194 5.87 -1.46 7.02
CA GLN A 194 4.52 -1.20 6.53
C GLN A 194 4.52 -0.27 5.32
N CYS A 195 5.13 0.91 5.45
CA CYS A 195 5.08 1.94 4.43
C CYS A 195 6.05 1.67 3.26
N GLN A 196 5.66 2.06 2.04
CA GLN A 196 6.48 2.11 0.83
C GLN A 196 6.99 0.76 0.29
N SER A 197 6.60 -0.37 0.87
CA SER A 197 6.95 -1.70 0.33
C SER A 197 6.32 -1.97 -1.05
N ASP A 198 5.12 -1.47 -1.27
CA ASP A 198 4.38 -1.49 -2.52
C ASP A 198 5.00 -0.58 -3.59
N VAL A 199 5.43 0.61 -3.20
CA VAL A 199 6.17 1.53 -4.09
C VAL A 199 7.50 0.94 -4.50
N ASP A 200 8.25 0.35 -3.55
CA ASP A 200 9.49 -0.36 -3.82
C ASP A 200 9.29 -1.52 -4.80
N LEU A 201 8.29 -2.38 -4.57
CA LEU A 201 7.97 -3.48 -5.47
C LEU A 201 7.58 -2.97 -6.87
N SER A 202 6.75 -1.93 -6.95
CA SER A 202 6.36 -1.30 -8.21
C SER A 202 7.56 -0.84 -9.02
N LEU A 203 8.54 -0.19 -8.38
CA LEU A 203 9.77 0.25 -9.04
C LEU A 203 10.60 -0.93 -9.54
N ARG A 204 10.78 -1.99 -8.73
CA ARG A 204 11.53 -3.19 -9.12
C ARG A 204 10.85 -3.97 -10.25
N LEU A 205 9.52 -3.99 -10.30
CA LEU A 205 8.76 -4.54 -11.42
C LEU A 205 9.02 -3.75 -12.70
N ARG A 206 8.94 -2.41 -12.63
CA ARG A 206 9.19 -1.54 -13.80
C ARG A 206 10.64 -1.60 -14.28
N GLU A 207 11.62 -1.68 -13.38
CA GLU A 207 13.04 -1.88 -13.72
C GLU A 207 13.26 -3.18 -14.54
N ARG A 208 12.37 -4.16 -14.40
CA ARG A 208 12.36 -5.42 -15.17
C ARG A 208 11.49 -5.39 -16.43
N GLY A 209 10.93 -4.22 -16.75
CA GLY A 209 10.08 -4.04 -17.93
C GLY A 209 8.63 -4.45 -17.74
N PHE A 210 8.19 -4.78 -16.51
CA PHE A 210 6.80 -5.10 -16.24
C PHE A 210 5.93 -3.84 -16.13
N ARG A 211 4.66 -3.96 -16.51
CA ARG A 211 3.67 -2.88 -16.44
C ARG A 211 3.06 -2.79 -15.03
N VAL A 212 2.98 -1.57 -14.49
CA VAL A 212 2.33 -1.24 -13.22
C VAL A 212 1.25 -0.19 -13.48
N GLY A 213 0.05 -0.36 -12.93
CA GLY A 213 -1.08 0.48 -13.28
C GLY A 213 -2.13 0.67 -12.20
N VAL A 214 -3.14 1.48 -12.56
CA VAL A 214 -4.38 1.65 -11.83
C VAL A 214 -5.57 1.46 -12.76
N ASP A 215 -6.52 0.62 -12.36
CA ASP A 215 -7.79 0.46 -13.07
C ASP A 215 -8.70 1.67 -12.78
N LEU A 216 -9.04 2.40 -13.82
CA LEU A 216 -9.91 3.59 -13.74
C LEU A 216 -11.40 3.24 -13.87
N GLY A 217 -11.73 1.99 -14.21
CA GLY A 217 -13.10 1.53 -14.47
C GLY A 217 -13.80 0.89 -13.27
N TYR A 218 -13.05 0.53 -12.20
CA TYR A 218 -13.62 -0.05 -10.98
C TYR A 218 -13.14 0.72 -9.75
N THR A 219 -14.01 0.81 -8.74
CA THR A 219 -13.71 1.55 -7.50
C THR A 219 -14.07 0.68 -6.30
N VAL A 220 -13.19 0.65 -5.31
CA VAL A 220 -13.43 0.00 -4.02
C VAL A 220 -13.50 1.05 -2.91
N LYS A 221 -14.19 0.76 -1.82
CA LYS A 221 -14.12 1.56 -0.59
C LYS A 221 -12.98 1.08 0.28
N HIS A 222 -12.21 2.00 0.83
CA HIS A 222 -11.10 1.71 1.71
C HIS A 222 -11.16 2.61 2.94
N HIS A 223 -11.18 2.04 4.13
CA HIS A 223 -11.26 2.81 5.37
C HIS A 223 -9.96 3.62 5.60
N GLY A 224 -8.81 3.02 5.28
CA GLY A 224 -7.51 3.69 5.34
C GLY A 224 -6.99 4.02 6.75
N ALA A 225 -7.70 3.59 7.79
CA ALA A 225 -7.36 3.84 9.19
C ALA A 225 -7.49 2.58 10.07
N GLY A 226 -7.62 1.39 9.44
CA GLY A 226 -7.89 0.13 10.13
C GLY A 226 -6.73 -0.45 10.95
N GLY A 227 -5.52 0.11 10.86
CA GLY A 227 -4.37 -0.37 11.61
C GLY A 227 -4.28 0.20 13.03
N LYS A 228 -3.99 -0.64 14.03
CA LYS A 228 -3.75 -0.25 15.43
C LYS A 228 -2.42 0.48 15.65
N THR A 229 -1.58 0.65 14.63
CA THR A 229 -0.30 1.37 14.72
C THR A 229 -0.57 2.84 15.06
N GLY A 230 -0.06 3.33 16.17
CA GLY A 230 -0.25 4.72 16.57
C GLY A 230 0.27 5.69 15.49
N GLU A 231 -0.44 6.80 15.28
CA GLU A 231 -0.14 7.79 14.24
C GLU A 231 1.34 8.17 14.19
N PHE A 232 1.96 8.32 15.35
CA PHE A 232 3.38 8.68 15.44
C PHE A 232 4.31 7.58 14.91
N ALA A 233 4.09 6.31 15.28
CA ALA A 233 4.89 5.19 14.81
C ALA A 233 4.78 5.03 13.29
N ARG A 234 3.58 5.23 12.72
CA ARG A 234 3.32 5.22 11.27
C ARG A 234 4.07 6.34 10.54
N VAL A 235 4.07 7.57 11.11
CA VAL A 235 4.81 8.69 10.51
C VAL A 235 6.32 8.42 10.53
N HIS A 236 6.86 7.87 11.62
CA HIS A 236 8.28 7.52 11.72
C HIS A 236 8.65 6.43 10.71
N ASP A 237 7.84 5.37 10.59
CA ASP A 237 8.03 4.31 9.60
C ASP A 237 8.00 4.87 8.17
N LEU A 238 7.07 5.79 7.86
CA LEU A 238 6.99 6.44 6.56
C LEU A 238 8.29 7.21 6.22
N TYR A 239 8.85 7.97 7.15
CA TYR A 239 10.10 8.69 6.90
C TYR A 239 11.28 7.73 6.68
N ARG A 240 11.40 6.71 7.52
CA ARG A 240 12.41 5.65 7.39
C ARG A 240 12.30 4.93 6.04
N ALA A 241 11.10 4.50 5.69
CA ALA A 241 10.82 3.80 4.45
C ALA A 241 11.10 4.67 3.22
N ARG A 242 10.67 5.95 3.22
CA ARG A 242 10.94 6.88 2.11
C ARG A 242 12.42 7.20 1.94
N VAL A 243 13.16 7.39 3.01
CA VAL A 243 14.62 7.61 2.91
C VAL A 243 15.28 6.39 2.25
N ARG A 244 14.95 5.18 2.71
CA ARG A 244 15.46 3.93 2.13
C ARG A 244 15.10 3.79 0.65
N LEU A 245 13.83 4.00 0.31
CA LEU A 245 13.34 3.94 -1.07
C LEU A 245 14.10 4.89 -1.97
N TYR A 246 14.23 6.15 -1.55
CA TYR A 246 14.88 7.19 -2.35
C TYR A 246 16.38 6.93 -2.53
N GLU A 247 17.07 6.50 -1.47
CA GLU A 247 18.50 6.16 -1.56
C GLU A 247 18.78 4.96 -2.46
N ARG A 248 17.81 4.05 -2.63
CA ARG A 248 17.87 2.96 -3.58
C ARG A 248 17.55 3.43 -5.01
N ALA A 249 16.40 4.07 -5.20
CA ALA A 249 15.88 4.45 -6.51
C ALA A 249 16.64 5.64 -7.13
N TRP A 250 17.16 6.55 -6.28
CA TRP A 250 17.94 7.72 -6.69
C TRP A 250 19.24 7.81 -5.88
N PRO A 251 20.31 7.08 -6.23
CA PRO A 251 21.54 7.03 -5.44
C PRO A 251 22.16 8.40 -5.14
N ARG A 252 21.98 9.39 -6.04
CA ARG A 252 22.43 10.78 -5.82
C ARG A 252 21.73 11.47 -4.64
N SER A 253 20.54 11.00 -4.24
CA SER A 253 19.82 11.56 -3.09
C SER A 253 20.55 11.32 -1.77
N ARG A 254 21.40 10.30 -1.67
CA ARG A 254 22.18 9.97 -0.45
C ARG A 254 23.00 11.14 0.08
N SER A 255 23.52 11.97 -0.81
CA SER A 255 24.38 13.11 -0.44
C SER A 255 23.62 14.26 0.22
N TYR A 256 22.33 14.45 -0.08
CA TYR A 256 21.58 15.63 0.36
C TYR A 256 20.32 15.32 1.18
N LEU A 257 19.70 14.16 1.00
CA LEU A 257 18.36 13.87 1.58
C LEU A 257 18.38 13.88 3.10
N ARG A 258 19.31 13.14 3.71
CA ARG A 258 19.41 13.06 5.19
C ARG A 258 19.82 14.40 5.81
N PRO A 259 20.84 15.14 5.30
CA PRO A 259 21.14 16.48 5.76
C PRO A 259 19.97 17.44 5.67
N LEU A 260 19.24 17.46 4.54
CA LEU A 260 18.08 18.34 4.37
C LEU A 260 16.96 18.01 5.35
N LEU A 261 16.64 16.72 5.56
CA LEU A 261 15.64 16.29 6.54
C LEU A 261 16.05 16.67 7.97
N PHE A 262 17.34 16.55 8.31
CA PHE A 262 17.85 16.98 9.61
C PHE A 262 17.65 18.50 9.82
N VAL A 263 18.09 19.31 8.87
CA VAL A 263 17.93 20.77 8.91
C VAL A 263 16.45 21.14 9.01
N ARG A 264 15.61 20.55 8.18
CA ARG A 264 14.16 20.78 8.22
C ARG A 264 13.56 20.48 9.58
N HIS A 265 13.82 19.29 10.14
CA HIS A 265 13.26 18.93 11.44
C HIS A 265 13.83 19.79 12.58
N ALA A 266 15.09 20.22 12.49
CA ALA A 266 15.66 21.17 13.46
C ALA A 266 14.92 22.51 13.41
N LEU A 267 14.66 23.05 12.20
CA LEU A 267 13.90 24.29 12.03
C LEU A 267 12.45 24.15 12.51
N GLU A 268 11.79 23.01 12.22
CA GLU A 268 10.43 22.74 12.71
C GLU A 268 10.38 22.64 14.25
N VAL A 269 11.38 22.01 14.88
CA VAL A 269 11.49 21.92 16.35
C VAL A 269 11.70 23.32 16.95
N ALA A 270 12.60 24.12 16.38
CA ALA A 270 12.83 25.50 16.83
C ALA A 270 11.54 26.34 16.71
N TRP A 271 10.85 26.26 15.57
CA TRP A 271 9.59 26.98 15.33
C TRP A 271 8.49 26.60 16.33
N PHE A 272 8.21 25.30 16.50
CA PHE A 272 7.19 24.84 17.45
C PHE A 272 7.63 25.07 18.91
N GLY A 273 8.93 25.04 19.20
CA GLY A 273 9.48 25.39 20.51
C GLY A 273 9.24 26.86 20.89
N LEU A 274 9.40 27.76 19.93
CA LEU A 274 9.11 29.21 20.13
C LEU A 274 7.61 29.46 20.37
N LEU A 275 6.73 28.64 19.77
CA LEU A 275 5.27 28.76 19.94
C LEU A 275 4.74 28.03 21.18
N ALA A 276 5.51 27.11 21.76
CA ALA A 276 5.07 26.26 22.88
C ALA A 276 4.60 27.02 24.12
N PRO A 277 5.19 28.19 24.52
CA PRO A 277 4.69 28.98 25.64
C PRO A 277 3.27 29.52 25.41
N PHE A 278 2.89 29.74 24.15
CA PHE A 278 1.60 30.33 23.77
C PHE A 278 0.56 29.28 23.39
N LYS A 279 1.00 28.10 22.98
CA LYS A 279 0.11 27.02 22.54
C LYS A 279 0.77 25.66 22.74
N LYS A 280 0.16 24.81 23.59
CA LYS A 280 0.57 23.39 23.68
C LYS A 280 0.23 22.68 22.36
N ASP A 281 1.23 22.51 21.50
CA ASP A 281 1.07 21.87 20.18
C ASP A 281 1.66 20.44 20.23
N PRO A 282 0.84 19.39 20.05
CA PRO A 282 1.31 18.01 20.08
C PRO A 282 2.35 17.72 18.97
N ARG A 283 2.38 18.54 17.92
CA ARG A 283 3.34 18.41 16.82
C ARG A 283 4.79 18.58 17.26
N LEU A 284 5.07 19.38 18.33
CA LEU A 284 6.44 19.54 18.82
C LEU A 284 7.07 18.20 19.22
N ARG A 285 6.34 17.37 19.98
CA ARG A 285 6.81 16.03 20.37
C ARG A 285 7.12 15.16 19.14
N ASN A 286 6.22 15.15 18.17
CA ASN A 286 6.40 14.37 16.94
C ASN A 286 7.64 14.86 16.17
N ARG A 287 7.88 16.19 16.10
CA ARG A 287 9.06 16.76 15.41
C ARG A 287 10.36 16.46 16.13
N LEU A 288 10.37 16.46 17.46
CA LEU A 288 11.54 16.05 18.25
C LEU A 288 11.95 14.60 17.96
N GLU A 289 10.99 13.68 17.87
CA GLU A 289 11.28 12.29 17.55
C GLU A 289 11.76 12.12 16.10
N LEU A 290 11.17 12.84 15.13
CA LEU A 290 11.67 12.85 13.75
C LEU A 290 13.09 13.41 13.66
N LEU A 291 13.42 14.46 14.43
CA LEU A 291 14.78 14.99 14.50
C LEU A 291 15.76 13.97 15.08
N LYS A 292 15.37 13.23 16.14
CA LYS A 292 16.17 12.12 16.67
C LYS A 292 16.38 11.02 15.62
N GLY A 293 15.34 10.68 14.89
CA GLY A 293 15.39 9.72 13.76
C GLY A 293 16.35 10.19 12.68
N ALA A 294 16.27 11.46 12.26
CA ALA A 294 17.16 12.05 11.26
C ALA A 294 18.63 12.03 11.72
N ARG A 295 18.89 12.34 12.99
CA ARG A 295 20.25 12.29 13.59
C ARG A 295 20.84 10.88 13.55
N LYS A 296 20.00 9.85 13.76
CA LYS A 296 20.40 8.44 13.68
C LYS A 296 20.36 7.86 12.24
N GLY A 297 20.05 8.72 11.26
CA GLY A 297 19.95 8.31 9.86
C GLY A 297 18.74 7.44 9.54
N TYR A 298 17.67 7.50 10.36
CA TYR A 298 16.46 6.67 10.20
C TYR A 298 16.77 5.15 10.12
N GLN A 299 17.71 4.70 10.96
CA GLN A 299 18.05 3.27 11.09
C GLN A 299 16.95 2.46 11.75
#